data_e94e6c3901b718d9d51f5dfcc198c901
#
_entry.id   e94e6c3901b718d9d51f5dfcc198c901
#
_cell.length_a   1.000
_cell.length_b   1.000
_cell.length_c   1.000
_cell.angle_alpha   90.00
_cell.angle_beta   90.00
_cell.angle_gamma   90.00
#
_symmetry.space_group_name_H-M   'P 1'
#
loop_
_entity.id
_entity.type
_entity.pdbx_description
1 polymer ?
#
loop_
_entity_poly.entity_id
_entity_poly.type
_entity_poly.pdbx_seq_one_letter_code
_entity_poly.pdbx_strand_id
1 'polypeptide(L)' 'MITGSQIRAARKLLGWPRDRLAPKAGISTTMLKRIEEGAYVPSIEQRSALRAALEEGGVEFTNGDTPGVRLKIRGRKAK' A
#
# COMPACT_ATOMS: atom_id res chain seq x y z
N MET A 1 -7.77 -0.12 9.75
CA MET A 1 -6.90 -1.12 9.14
C MET A 1 -6.99 -1.01 7.63
N ILE A 2 -5.86 -1.08 6.93
CA ILE A 2 -5.91 -0.92 5.48
C ILE A 2 -6.50 -2.16 4.81
N THR A 3 -7.17 -1.92 3.70
CA THR A 3 -7.81 -2.98 2.92
C THR A 3 -7.02 -3.24 1.65
N GLY A 4 -7.34 -4.35 0.96
CA GLY A 4 -6.72 -4.63 -0.33
C GLY A 4 -6.97 -3.52 -1.34
N SER A 5 -8.16 -2.93 -1.30
CA SER A 5 -8.47 -1.80 -2.18
C SER A 5 -7.60 -0.59 -1.91
N GLN A 6 -7.33 -0.32 -0.64
CA GLN A 6 -6.46 0.79 -0.29
C GLN A 6 -5.03 0.52 -0.73
N ILE A 7 -4.56 -0.73 -0.58
CA ILE A 7 -3.22 -1.11 -1.02
C ILE A 7 -3.08 -0.89 -2.52
N ARG A 8 -4.08 -1.34 -3.27
CA ARG A 8 -4.05 -1.19 -4.72
C ARG A 8 -4.06 0.29 -5.11
N ALA A 9 -4.94 1.08 -4.48
CA ALA A 9 -5.04 2.50 -4.77
C ALA A 9 -3.73 3.21 -4.45
N ALA A 10 -3.12 2.88 -3.32
CA ALA A 10 -1.86 3.50 -2.92
C ALA A 10 -0.75 3.16 -3.93
N ARG A 11 -0.70 1.89 -4.33
CA ARG A 11 0.30 1.46 -5.30
C ARG A 11 0.15 2.22 -6.61
N LYS A 12 -1.08 2.40 -7.07
CA LYS A 12 -1.34 3.11 -8.30
C LYS A 12 -1.02 4.59 -8.20
N LEU A 13 -1.27 5.18 -7.05
CA LEU A 13 -0.90 6.58 -6.82
C LEU A 13 0.61 6.77 -6.96
N LEU A 14 1.38 5.79 -6.52
CA LEU A 14 2.83 5.86 -6.62
C LEU A 14 3.35 5.47 -8.00
N GLY A 15 2.48 4.93 -8.85
CA GLY A 15 2.90 4.44 -10.14
C GLY A 15 3.75 3.19 -10.04
N TRP A 16 3.57 2.41 -8.99
CA TRP A 16 4.37 1.21 -8.78
C TRP A 16 3.68 -0.02 -9.33
N PRO A 17 4.39 -0.83 -10.12
CA PRO A 17 3.86 -2.15 -10.47
C PRO A 17 3.90 -3.05 -9.24
N ARG A 18 3.14 -4.14 -9.28
CA ARG A 18 3.15 -5.09 -8.16
C ARG A 18 4.55 -5.64 -7.91
N ASP A 19 5.33 -5.81 -8.98
CA ASP A 19 6.70 -6.32 -8.87
C ASP A 19 7.59 -5.44 -8.00
N ARG A 20 7.25 -4.18 -7.90
CA ARG A 20 8.03 -3.26 -7.08
C ARG A 20 7.61 -3.30 -5.63
N LEU A 21 6.31 -3.44 -5.38
CA LEU A 21 5.80 -3.44 -4.01
C LEU A 21 6.00 -4.78 -3.31
N ALA A 22 5.71 -5.88 -4.00
CA ALA A 22 5.73 -7.20 -3.36
C ALA A 22 7.05 -7.53 -2.67
N PRO A 23 8.21 -7.33 -3.31
CA PRO A 23 9.48 -7.63 -2.63
C PRO A 23 9.71 -6.78 -1.38
N LYS A 24 9.24 -5.55 -1.39
CA LYS A 24 9.40 -4.67 -0.24
C LYS A 24 8.65 -5.19 0.97
N ALA A 25 7.59 -5.94 0.75
CA ALA A 25 6.80 -6.52 1.83
C ALA A 25 7.14 -7.99 2.06
N GLY A 26 8.10 -8.53 1.30
CA GLY A 26 8.51 -9.92 1.49
C GLY A 26 7.47 -10.93 1.02
N ILE A 27 6.67 -10.58 0.02
CA ILE A 27 5.66 -11.50 -0.52
C ILE A 27 5.81 -11.59 -2.02
N SER A 28 5.15 -12.59 -2.60
CA SER A 28 5.19 -12.77 -4.05
C SER A 28 4.22 -11.81 -4.72
N THR A 29 4.48 -11.54 -6.00
CA THR A 29 3.59 -10.72 -6.81
C THR A 29 2.20 -11.33 -6.89
N THR A 30 2.12 -12.66 -7.00
CA THR A 30 0.85 -13.36 -7.06
C THR A 30 0.06 -13.17 -5.77
N MET A 31 0.75 -13.27 -4.63
CA MET A 31 0.08 -13.06 -3.35
C MET A 31 -0.43 -11.63 -3.22
N LEU A 32 0.38 -10.67 -3.63
CA LEU A 32 -0.06 -9.28 -3.60
C LEU A 32 -1.31 -9.06 -4.43
N LYS A 33 -1.36 -9.65 -5.61
CA LYS A 33 -2.55 -9.56 -6.45
C LYS A 33 -3.78 -10.09 -5.73
N ARG A 34 -3.64 -11.24 -5.07
CA ARG A 34 -4.76 -11.84 -4.34
C ARG A 34 -5.21 -10.98 -3.17
N ILE A 35 -4.25 -10.36 -2.49
CA ILE A 35 -4.58 -9.46 -1.39
C ILE A 35 -5.36 -8.26 -1.92
N GLU A 36 -4.91 -7.69 -3.02
CA GLU A 36 -5.58 -6.52 -3.61
C GLU A 36 -6.98 -6.85 -4.08
N GLU A 37 -7.20 -8.10 -4.52
CA GLU A 37 -8.51 -8.54 -5.00
C GLU A 37 -9.42 -9.02 -3.89
N GLY A 38 -8.90 -9.08 -2.66
CA GLY A 38 -9.70 -9.59 -1.56
C GLY A 38 -9.78 -11.10 -1.50
N ALA A 39 -8.98 -11.79 -2.31
CA ALA A 39 -9.00 -13.25 -2.36
C ALA A 39 -8.11 -13.90 -1.30
N TYR A 40 -7.29 -13.11 -0.63
CA TYR A 40 -6.41 -13.60 0.42
C TYR A 40 -6.31 -12.54 1.50
N VAL A 41 -6.49 -12.97 2.75
CA VAL A 41 -6.40 -12.07 3.89
C VAL A 41 -4.96 -12.11 4.42
N PRO A 42 -4.22 -11.01 4.33
CA PRO A 42 -2.83 -11.02 4.78
C PRO A 42 -2.75 -11.11 6.31
N SER A 43 -1.63 -11.63 6.78
CA SER A 43 -1.35 -11.63 8.20
C SER A 43 -1.12 -10.19 8.66
N ILE A 44 -1.09 -10.00 9.98
CA ILE A 44 -0.81 -8.68 10.53
C ILE A 44 0.56 -8.20 10.09
N GLU A 45 1.55 -9.11 10.09
CA GLU A 45 2.90 -8.76 9.67
C GLU A 45 2.95 -8.37 8.19
N GLN A 46 2.25 -9.13 7.35
CA GLN A 46 2.23 -8.83 5.92
C GLN A 46 1.56 -7.49 5.66
N ARG A 47 0.46 -7.24 6.36
CA ARG A 47 -0.26 -5.98 6.20
C ARG A 47 0.59 -4.80 6.67
N SER A 48 1.25 -4.96 7.80
CA SER A 48 2.12 -3.91 8.33
C SER A 48 3.27 -3.62 7.37
N ALA A 49 3.85 -4.67 6.79
CA ALA A 49 4.95 -4.51 5.84
C ALA A 49 4.49 -3.78 4.58
N LEU A 50 3.31 -4.14 4.07
CA LEU A 50 2.76 -3.47 2.91
C LEU A 50 2.49 -2.00 3.20
N ARG A 51 1.89 -1.72 4.34
CA ARG A 51 1.61 -0.35 4.74
C ARG A 51 2.89 0.45 4.86
N ALA A 52 3.88 -0.10 5.55
CA ALA A 52 5.15 0.61 5.75
C ALA A 52 5.82 0.91 4.42
N ALA A 53 5.82 -0.04 3.50
CA ALA A 53 6.45 0.16 2.19
C ALA A 53 5.76 1.27 1.42
N LEU A 54 4.44 1.30 1.46
CA LEU A 54 3.68 2.32 0.74
C LEU A 54 3.83 3.68 1.38
N GLU A 55 3.80 3.74 2.71
CA GLU A 55 4.00 5.01 3.42
C GLU A 55 5.39 5.57 3.16
N GLU A 56 6.37 4.69 3.10
CA GLU A 56 7.73 5.10 2.78
C GLU A 56 7.80 5.68 1.37
N GLY A 57 6.97 5.19 0.47
CA GLY A 57 6.90 5.70 -0.89
C GLY A 57 6.19 7.03 -1.00
N GLY A 58 5.48 7.45 0.04
CA GLY A 58 4.88 8.76 0.05
C GLY A 58 3.35 8.79 0.07
N VAL A 59 2.70 7.70 0.42
CA VAL A 59 1.24 7.73 0.56
C VAL A 59 0.85 7.78 2.02
N GLU A 60 -0.34 8.29 2.25
CA GLU A 60 -0.93 8.36 3.58
C GLU A 60 -2.29 7.66 3.51
N PHE A 61 -2.56 6.80 4.49
CA PHE A 61 -3.83 6.10 4.55
C PHE A 61 -4.78 6.84 5.48
N THR A 62 -6.00 7.02 5.02
CA THR A 62 -7.02 7.67 5.82
C THR A 62 -8.03 6.61 6.27
N ASN A 63 -8.37 6.62 7.55
CA ASN A 63 -9.26 5.62 8.14
C ASN A 63 -10.43 6.26 8.85
N GLY A 64 -10.98 7.31 8.27
CA GLY A 64 -12.17 7.93 8.80
C GLY A 64 -13.41 7.19 8.35
N ASP A 65 -14.49 7.92 8.19
CA ASP A 65 -15.75 7.33 7.73
C ASP A 65 -15.60 6.69 6.36
N THR A 66 -14.75 7.27 5.53
CA THR A 66 -14.49 6.73 4.21
C THR A 66 -13.01 6.39 4.10
N PRO A 67 -12.65 5.10 4.18
CA PRO A 67 -11.26 4.70 4.03
C PRO A 67 -10.72 5.09 2.67
N GLY A 68 -9.51 5.60 2.63
CA GLY A 68 -8.90 6.02 1.38
C GLY A 68 -7.41 6.15 1.51
N VAL A 69 -6.81 6.65 0.45
CA VAL A 69 -5.37 6.89 0.40
C VAL A 69 -5.14 8.20 -0.33
N ARG A 70 -4.01 8.81 -0.07
CA ARG A 70 -3.61 10.02 -0.78
C ARG A 70 -2.11 10.13 -0.78
N LEU A 71 -1.58 10.89 -1.72
CA LEU A 71 -0.16 11.17 -1.74
C LEU A 71 0.15 12.17 -0.62
N LYS A 72 1.19 11.88 0.10
CA LYS A 72 1.65 12.75 1.17
C LYS A 72 2.74 13.64 0.60
N ILE A 73 2.45 14.90 0.43
CA ILE A 73 3.40 15.84 -0.12
C ILE A 73 4.28 16.32 1.01
N ARG A 74 5.53 15.92 0.98
CA ARG A 74 6.45 16.33 2.02
C ARG A 74 7.83 16.46 1.42
N GLY A 75 8.65 17.19 2.09
CA GLY A 75 10.01 17.36 1.64
C GLY A 75 10.10 18.21 0.42
N ARG A 76 9.03 18.75 0.11
CA ARG A 76 9.07 19.66 -0.98
C ARG A 76 9.38 20.96 -0.47
N LYS A 77 9.47 20.94 0.08
CA LYS A 77 9.81 21.85 0.48
C LYS A 77 10.78 22.23 0.58
N ALA A 78 10.72 21.92 0.24
CA ALA A 78 11.52 22.08 0.08
C ALA A 78 12.05 22.50 -0.03
N LYS A 79 12.06 22.65 -0.08
CA LYS A 79 12.50 22.95 -0.22
C LYS A 79 12.83 23.16 -0.16
#